data_a6b5c5ac3589356d3b5d88d079f82a6c
#
_entry.id   a6b5c5ac3589356d3b5d88d079f82a6c
#
_cell.length_a   1.000
_cell.length_b   1.000
_cell.length_c   1.000
_cell.angle_alpha   90.00
_cell.angle_beta   90.00
_cell.angle_gamma   90.00
#
_symmetry.space_group_name_H-M   'P 1'
#
loop_
_entity.id
_entity.type
_entity.pdbx_description
1 polymer ?
#
loop_
_entity_poly.entity_id
_entity_poly.type
_entity_poly.pdbx_seq_one_letter_code
_entity_poly.pdbx_strand_id
1 'polypeptide(L)'
;MFSRFYGIVFCLFILLSCKDDFEENYTWHSIKVTATAYNSLKNQTDSDPHITAYGDSLKPGMKYIAVSNDLKKMGLRHNTPVKIKGLEGIYLVKDRMHSRWQNRIDIYMGIDVIAAKEWGRKKVTIEYGLPKESHSK
;
A
#
# COMPACT_ATOMS: atom_id res chain seq x y z
N MET A 1 49.69 -11.65 42.82
CA MET A 1 48.23 -11.63 42.63
C MET A 1 47.92 -10.68 41.51
N PHE A 2 47.62 -11.22 40.34
CA PHE A 2 47.20 -10.40 39.20
C PHE A 2 45.68 -10.45 39.11
N SER A 3 45.02 -9.36 39.48
CA SER A 3 43.59 -9.17 39.26
C SER A 3 43.35 -8.88 37.79
N ARG A 4 42.80 -9.85 37.06
CA ARG A 4 42.33 -9.66 35.68
C ARG A 4 40.95 -9.02 35.73
N PHE A 5 40.90 -7.71 35.53
CA PHE A 5 39.67 -7.01 35.19
C PHE A 5 39.28 -7.39 33.76
N TYR A 6 38.31 -8.30 33.60
CA TYR A 6 37.59 -8.48 32.35
C TYR A 6 36.58 -7.35 32.24
N GLY A 7 36.96 -6.32 31.49
CA GLY A 7 36.03 -5.31 31.04
C GLY A 7 35.04 -5.94 30.09
N ILE A 8 33.82 -6.17 30.55
CA ILE A 8 32.69 -6.52 29.67
C ILE A 8 32.36 -5.26 28.90
N VAL A 9 32.83 -5.22 27.65
CA VAL A 9 32.35 -4.23 26.68
C VAL A 9 30.94 -4.63 26.31
N PHE A 10 29.96 -4.01 26.97
CA PHE A 10 28.56 -4.11 26.60
C PHE A 10 28.39 -3.27 25.32
N CYS A 11 28.54 -3.92 24.16
CA CYS A 11 28.14 -3.32 22.90
C CYS A 11 26.64 -3.10 22.93
N LEU A 12 26.24 -1.90 23.32
CA LEU A 12 24.87 -1.42 23.18
C LEU A 12 24.62 -1.28 21.67
N PHE A 13 24.06 -2.32 21.06
CA PHE A 13 23.47 -2.22 19.73
C PHE A 13 22.28 -1.27 19.83
N ILE A 14 22.53 0.01 19.57
CA ILE A 14 21.49 0.96 19.27
C ILE A 14 20.91 0.53 17.94
N LEU A 15 19.81 -0.23 18.01
CA LEU A 15 18.94 -0.44 16.86
C LEU A 15 18.35 0.94 16.53
N LEU A 16 19.06 1.69 15.69
CA LEU A 16 18.48 2.82 14.99
C LEU A 16 17.38 2.22 14.08
N SER A 17 16.19 2.13 14.63
CA SER A 17 14.98 1.97 13.84
C SER A 17 14.90 3.21 12.96
N CYS A 18 15.38 3.10 11.72
CA CYS A 18 14.99 4.03 10.67
C CYS A 18 13.49 3.87 10.50
N LYS A 19 12.70 4.67 11.22
CA LYS A 19 11.36 4.99 10.76
C LYS A 19 11.57 5.67 9.42
N ASP A 20 11.01 5.08 8.39
CA ASP A 20 11.10 5.69 7.07
C ASP A 20 10.52 7.10 7.17
N ASP A 21 11.34 8.12 6.89
CA ASP A 21 10.94 9.54 6.88
C ASP A 21 9.70 9.76 6.02
N PHE A 22 9.45 8.86 5.07
CA PHE A 22 8.26 8.84 4.23
C PHE A 22 6.97 8.71 5.05
N GLU A 23 6.89 7.77 6.00
CA GLU A 23 5.66 7.56 6.80
C GLU A 23 5.35 8.74 7.72
N GLU A 24 6.38 9.45 8.18
CA GLU A 24 6.24 10.60 9.07
C GLU A 24 5.59 11.83 8.40
N ASN A 25 5.63 11.88 7.06
CA ASN A 25 5.02 12.96 6.29
C ASN A 25 3.48 12.85 6.18
N TYR A 26 2.91 11.75 6.66
CA TYR A 26 1.49 11.47 6.53
C TYR A 26 0.81 11.33 7.88
N THR A 27 -0.45 11.74 7.92
CA THR A 27 -1.40 11.36 8.97
C THR A 27 -2.16 10.13 8.49
N TRP A 28 -2.09 9.04 9.24
CA TRP A 28 -2.66 7.76 8.86
C TRP A 28 -4.06 7.58 9.45
N HIS A 29 -5.00 7.19 8.60
CA HIS A 29 -6.39 6.93 8.94
C HIS A 29 -6.73 5.48 8.65
N SER A 30 -7.44 4.84 9.56
CA SER A 30 -7.83 3.43 9.44
C SER A 30 -9.29 3.31 9.01
N ILE A 31 -9.57 2.42 8.06
CA ILE A 31 -10.91 2.11 7.59
C ILE A 31 -11.01 0.63 7.18
N LYS A 32 -12.19 0.05 7.35
CA LYS A 32 -12.48 -1.29 6.85
C LYS A 32 -13.13 -1.20 5.46
N VAL A 33 -12.59 -1.96 4.51
CA VAL A 33 -13.04 -1.99 3.11
C VAL A 33 -13.22 -3.42 2.63
N THR A 34 -13.95 -3.61 1.54
CA THR A 34 -13.93 -4.86 0.78
C THR A 34 -12.75 -4.81 -0.18
N ALA A 35 -11.92 -5.84 -0.16
CA ALA A 35 -10.76 -5.96 -1.05
C ALA A 35 -10.92 -7.15 -2.00
N THR A 36 -10.64 -6.91 -3.26
CA THR A 36 -10.49 -7.91 -4.33
C THR A 36 -9.11 -7.78 -4.95
N ALA A 37 -8.77 -8.64 -5.87
CA ALA A 37 -7.50 -8.60 -6.58
C ALA A 37 -7.71 -8.70 -8.10
N TYR A 38 -6.82 -8.08 -8.87
CA TYR A 38 -6.85 -8.12 -10.33
C TYR A 38 -5.47 -8.34 -10.95
N ASN A 39 -5.47 -8.78 -12.20
CA ASN A 39 -4.27 -9.00 -13.00
C ASN A 39 -4.26 -8.13 -14.25
N SER A 40 -3.08 -7.91 -14.82
CA SER A 40 -2.87 -7.18 -16.07
C SER A 40 -2.74 -8.12 -17.28
N LEU A 41 -3.67 -9.07 -17.43
CA LEU A 41 -3.70 -9.98 -18.55
C LEU A 41 -4.52 -9.39 -19.71
N LYS A 42 -4.03 -9.55 -20.96
CA LYS A 42 -4.70 -9.03 -22.15
C LYS A 42 -6.13 -9.51 -22.35
N ASN A 43 -6.46 -10.69 -21.86
CA ASN A 43 -7.79 -11.28 -21.95
C ASN A 43 -8.78 -10.81 -20.87
N GLN A 44 -8.36 -9.96 -19.95
CA GLN A 44 -9.18 -9.46 -18.84
C GLN A 44 -9.63 -8.01 -19.00
N THR A 45 -9.12 -7.30 -19.99
CA THR A 45 -9.40 -5.89 -20.24
C THR A 45 -9.66 -5.61 -21.72
N ASP A 46 -10.49 -4.61 -22.02
CA ASP A 46 -10.90 -4.26 -23.38
C ASP A 46 -9.89 -3.38 -24.13
N SER A 47 -8.89 -2.83 -23.43
CA SER A 47 -7.89 -1.93 -24.01
C SER A 47 -6.48 -2.32 -23.57
N ASP A 48 -5.62 -1.37 -23.24
CA ASP A 48 -4.28 -1.68 -22.75
C ASP A 48 -4.32 -2.09 -21.28
N PRO A 49 -4.08 -3.39 -20.94
CA PRO A 49 -4.14 -3.89 -19.57
C PRO A 49 -2.98 -3.40 -18.70
N HIS A 50 -2.01 -2.73 -19.30
CA HIS A 50 -0.81 -2.23 -18.62
C HIS A 50 -0.89 -0.74 -18.28
N ILE A 51 -1.99 -0.07 -18.58
CA ILE A 51 -2.19 1.35 -18.29
C ILE A 51 -3.42 1.52 -17.38
N THR A 52 -3.25 2.27 -16.31
CA THR A 52 -4.33 2.61 -15.37
C THR A 52 -5.20 3.77 -15.89
N ALA A 53 -6.33 4.04 -15.20
CA ALA A 53 -7.19 5.18 -15.49
C ALA A 53 -6.47 6.53 -15.38
N TYR A 54 -5.38 6.62 -14.63
CA TYR A 54 -4.53 7.82 -14.48
C TYR A 54 -3.33 7.84 -15.42
N GLY A 55 -3.21 6.86 -16.33
CA GLY A 55 -2.10 6.77 -17.28
C GLY A 55 -0.82 6.14 -16.74
N ASP A 56 -0.84 5.58 -15.53
CA ASP A 56 0.31 4.89 -14.95
C ASP A 56 0.51 3.51 -15.60
N SER A 57 1.77 3.15 -15.85
CA SER A 57 2.12 1.82 -16.35
C SER A 57 2.03 0.78 -15.23
N LEU A 58 1.37 -0.35 -15.54
CA LEU A 58 1.34 -1.52 -14.67
C LEU A 58 2.44 -2.49 -15.05
N LYS A 59 3.29 -2.83 -14.08
CA LYS A 59 4.33 -3.85 -14.22
C LYS A 59 4.23 -4.86 -13.09
N PRO A 60 4.44 -6.16 -13.34
CA PRO A 60 4.44 -7.17 -12.29
C PRO A 60 5.36 -6.78 -11.12
N GLY A 61 4.89 -7.01 -9.90
CA GLY A 61 5.62 -6.67 -8.67
C GLY A 61 5.36 -5.26 -8.14
N MET A 62 4.66 -4.40 -8.87
CA MET A 62 4.27 -3.09 -8.36
C MET A 62 3.14 -3.20 -7.35
N LYS A 63 3.26 -2.45 -6.25
CA LYS A 63 2.27 -2.40 -5.17
C LYS A 63 1.26 -1.29 -5.45
N TYR A 64 0.24 -1.60 -6.25
CA TYR A 64 -0.78 -0.68 -6.72
C TYR A 64 -2.17 -1.16 -6.34
N ILE A 65 -3.08 -0.22 -6.11
CA ILE A 65 -4.50 -0.48 -5.90
C ILE A 65 -5.36 0.44 -6.73
N ALA A 66 -6.53 -0.06 -7.12
CA ALA A 66 -7.65 0.74 -7.57
C ALA A 66 -8.61 0.98 -6.39
N VAL A 67 -9.27 2.13 -6.36
CA VAL A 67 -10.21 2.49 -5.31
C VAL A 67 -11.56 2.90 -5.88
N SER A 68 -12.63 2.63 -5.12
CA SER A 68 -13.96 3.11 -5.44
C SER A 68 -14.08 4.63 -5.26
N ASN A 69 -15.03 5.25 -5.97
CA ASN A 69 -15.16 6.71 -6.01
C ASN A 69 -15.45 7.35 -4.65
N ASP A 70 -16.18 6.67 -3.77
CA ASP A 70 -16.44 7.13 -2.41
C ASP A 70 -15.16 7.22 -1.57
N LEU A 71 -14.25 6.24 -1.70
CA LEU A 71 -12.95 6.29 -1.05
C LEU A 71 -12.07 7.42 -1.61
N LYS A 72 -12.14 7.66 -2.91
CA LYS A 72 -11.47 8.80 -3.53
C LYS A 72 -11.92 10.13 -2.94
N LYS A 73 -13.22 10.29 -2.70
CA LYS A 73 -13.80 11.49 -2.05
C LYS A 73 -13.35 11.65 -0.60
N MET A 74 -13.01 10.56 0.08
CA MET A 74 -12.46 10.57 1.44
C MET A 74 -10.98 10.97 1.49
N GLY A 75 -10.30 11.03 0.37
CA GLY A 75 -8.89 11.40 0.28
C GLY A 75 -7.96 10.36 -0.32
N LEU A 76 -8.45 9.15 -0.65
CA LEU A 76 -7.65 8.14 -1.35
C LEU A 76 -7.53 8.50 -2.84
N ARG A 77 -6.75 9.52 -3.12
CA ARG A 77 -6.51 10.06 -4.47
C ARG A 77 -5.30 9.39 -5.11
N HIS A 78 -5.02 9.74 -6.35
CA HIS A 78 -3.82 9.27 -7.05
C HIS A 78 -2.56 9.47 -6.21
N ASN A 79 -1.74 8.44 -6.09
CA ASN A 79 -0.54 8.36 -5.27
C ASN A 79 -0.73 8.38 -3.74
N THR A 80 -1.93 8.32 -3.23
CA THR A 80 -2.14 8.16 -1.79
C THR A 80 -1.54 6.84 -1.31
N PRO A 81 -0.66 6.85 -0.30
CA PRO A 81 -0.08 5.63 0.25
C PRO A 81 -1.09 4.89 1.12
N VAL A 82 -1.11 3.58 0.99
CA VAL A 82 -2.04 2.69 1.70
C VAL A 82 -1.29 1.48 2.24
N LYS A 83 -1.52 1.17 3.50
CA LYS A 83 -1.10 -0.09 4.12
C LYS A 83 -2.31 -1.01 4.19
N ILE A 84 -2.14 -2.25 3.80
CA ILE A 84 -3.21 -3.25 3.77
C ILE A 84 -2.89 -4.32 4.81
N LYS A 85 -3.77 -4.52 5.78
CA LYS A 85 -3.58 -5.56 6.79
C LYS A 85 -3.46 -6.94 6.14
N GLY A 86 -2.39 -7.66 6.46
CA GLY A 86 -2.07 -8.97 5.90
C GLY A 86 -1.16 -8.92 4.67
N LEU A 87 -0.82 -7.75 4.17
CA LEU A 87 0.16 -7.55 3.09
C LEU A 87 1.27 -6.61 3.54
N GLU A 88 2.49 -6.92 3.13
CA GLU A 88 3.67 -6.12 3.46
C GLU A 88 3.83 -4.92 2.52
N GLY A 89 4.40 -3.84 3.07
CA GLY A 89 4.79 -2.66 2.33
C GLY A 89 3.67 -1.65 2.11
N ILE A 90 3.99 -0.62 1.35
CA ILE A 90 3.09 0.48 1.05
C ILE A 90 2.60 0.34 -0.39
N TYR A 91 1.29 0.35 -0.54
CA TYR A 91 0.61 0.37 -1.83
C TYR A 91 0.28 1.81 -2.20
N LEU A 92 0.27 2.12 -3.48
CA LEU A 92 -0.15 3.41 -4.00
C LEU A 92 -1.47 3.30 -4.74
N VAL A 93 -2.35 4.27 -4.54
CA VAL A 93 -3.57 4.41 -5.35
C VAL A 93 -3.15 4.83 -6.76
N LYS A 94 -3.34 3.94 -7.73
CA LYS A 94 -2.95 4.17 -9.14
C LYS A 94 -4.10 4.02 -10.11
N ASP A 95 -5.28 3.61 -9.64
CA ASP A 95 -6.41 3.41 -10.51
C ASP A 95 -7.74 3.68 -9.77
N ARG A 96 -8.81 3.75 -10.53
CA ARG A 96 -10.18 3.91 -10.03
C ARG A 96 -11.04 2.75 -10.49
N MET A 97 -12.00 2.40 -9.66
CA MET A 97 -12.98 1.37 -9.97
C MET A 97 -14.21 1.97 -10.67
N HIS A 98 -14.99 1.10 -11.32
CA HIS A 98 -16.26 1.50 -11.90
C HIS A 98 -17.18 2.13 -10.84
N SER A 99 -18.00 3.12 -11.23
CA SER A 99 -18.86 3.91 -10.34
C SER A 99 -19.88 3.11 -9.51
N ARG A 100 -20.18 1.89 -9.92
CA ARG A 100 -21.08 0.98 -9.16
C ARG A 100 -20.49 0.47 -7.85
N TRP A 101 -19.16 0.50 -7.71
CA TRP A 101 -18.49 -0.02 -6.52
C TRP A 101 -18.39 1.03 -5.42
N GLN A 102 -18.62 0.60 -4.19
CA GLN A 102 -18.51 1.43 -3.01
C GLN A 102 -17.71 0.71 -1.91
N ASN A 103 -16.98 1.47 -1.11
CA ASN A 103 -16.17 1.01 0.00
C ASN A 103 -15.28 -0.18 -0.38
N ARG A 104 -14.61 -0.07 -1.51
CA ARG A 104 -13.89 -1.18 -2.13
C ARG A 104 -12.55 -0.77 -2.69
N ILE A 105 -11.57 -1.66 -2.54
CA ILE A 105 -10.29 -1.60 -3.23
C ILE A 105 -10.09 -2.84 -4.08
N ASP A 106 -9.30 -2.72 -5.13
CA ASP A 106 -8.87 -3.81 -5.98
C ASP A 106 -7.35 -3.83 -6.04
N ILE A 107 -6.75 -4.94 -5.62
CA ILE A 107 -5.30 -5.05 -5.42
C ILE A 107 -4.67 -5.62 -6.67
N TYR A 108 -3.70 -4.89 -7.24
CA TYR A 108 -2.95 -5.36 -8.38
C TYR A 108 -2.00 -6.49 -7.98
N MET A 109 -2.13 -7.63 -8.64
CA MET A 109 -1.30 -8.82 -8.41
C MET A 109 -0.56 -9.27 -9.68
N GLY A 110 -0.18 -8.32 -10.53
CA GLY A 110 0.63 -8.57 -11.72
C GLY A 110 0.00 -9.58 -12.66
N ILE A 111 0.74 -10.61 -13.01
CA ILE A 111 0.30 -11.72 -13.85
C ILE A 111 0.01 -13.00 -13.04
N ASP A 112 0.12 -12.92 -11.72
CA ASP A 112 -0.13 -14.05 -10.82
C ASP A 112 -1.63 -14.27 -10.60
N VAL A 113 -2.24 -15.02 -11.48
CA VAL A 113 -3.68 -15.35 -11.44
C VAL A 113 -4.01 -16.21 -10.22
N ILE A 114 -3.09 -17.08 -9.79
CA ILE A 114 -3.29 -17.96 -8.64
C ILE A 114 -3.36 -17.14 -7.37
N ALA A 115 -2.41 -16.21 -7.16
CA ALA A 115 -2.41 -15.32 -6.00
C ALA A 115 -3.69 -14.45 -5.95
N ALA A 116 -4.14 -13.93 -7.10
CA ALA A 116 -5.38 -13.15 -7.17
C ALA A 116 -6.62 -13.99 -6.82
N LYS A 117 -6.70 -15.24 -7.27
CA LYS A 117 -7.79 -16.16 -6.92
C LYS A 117 -7.76 -16.57 -5.46
N GLU A 118 -6.59 -16.84 -4.90
CA GLU A 118 -6.41 -17.17 -3.47
C GLU A 118 -6.79 -15.99 -2.58
N TRP A 119 -6.48 -14.77 -2.98
CA TRP A 119 -6.92 -13.58 -2.28
C TRP A 119 -8.45 -13.50 -2.24
N GLY A 120 -9.10 -13.68 -3.39
CA GLY A 120 -10.54 -13.67 -3.54
C GLY A 120 -11.16 -12.31 -3.20
N ARG A 121 -12.24 -12.34 -2.43
CA ARG A 121 -12.97 -11.17 -1.95
C ARG A 121 -13.12 -11.27 -0.45
N LYS A 122 -12.64 -10.28 0.28
CA LYS A 122 -12.74 -10.26 1.76
C LYS A 122 -12.72 -8.84 2.30
N LYS A 123 -13.22 -8.70 3.52
CA LYS A 123 -13.08 -7.44 4.25
C LYS A 123 -11.71 -7.37 4.91
N VAL A 124 -11.05 -6.23 4.76
CA VAL A 124 -9.75 -5.95 5.35
C VAL A 124 -9.72 -4.55 5.95
N THR A 125 -8.89 -4.35 6.93
CA THR A 125 -8.55 -3.02 7.42
C THR A 125 -7.39 -2.47 6.60
N ILE A 126 -7.54 -1.24 6.14
CA ILE A 126 -6.47 -0.47 5.51
C ILE A 126 -6.16 0.77 6.32
N GLU A 127 -4.93 1.25 6.20
CA GLU A 127 -4.53 2.57 6.67
C GLU A 127 -4.10 3.39 5.46
N TYR A 128 -4.69 4.57 5.27
CA TYR A 128 -4.31 5.47 4.19
C TYR A 128 -3.72 6.74 4.75
N GLY A 129 -2.66 7.24 4.10
CA GLY A 129 -1.92 8.41 4.51
C GLY A 129 -2.41 9.67 3.82
N LEU A 130 -2.83 10.66 4.60
CA LEU A 130 -3.06 12.01 4.11
C LEU A 130 -1.85 12.87 4.44
N PRO A 131 -1.35 13.69 3.50
CA PRO A 131 -0.22 14.56 3.76
C PRO A 131 -0.48 15.45 4.98
N LYS A 132 0.50 15.57 5.86
CA LYS A 132 0.45 16.57 6.94
C LYS A 132 0.47 17.96 6.31
N GLU A 133 -0.35 18.87 6.84
CA GLU A 133 -0.29 20.27 6.43
C GLU A 133 1.10 20.83 6.73
N SER A 134 1.78 21.34 5.69
CA SER A 134 3.01 22.11 5.91
C SER A 134 2.61 23.42 6.58
N HIS A 135 2.97 23.61 7.83
CA HIS A 135 2.94 24.93 8.43
C HIS A 135 4.00 25.77 7.72
N SER A 136 3.60 26.44 6.63
CA SER A 136 4.39 27.54 6.09
C SER A 136 4.37 28.66 7.13
N LYS A 137 5.52 28.85 7.79
CA LYS A 137 5.77 30.07 8.58
C LYS A 137 5.95 31.26 7.65
#